data_5e668c70cbb4c94b635faef5e5b88045
#
_entry.id   5e668c70cbb4c94b635faef5e5b88045
#
_cell.length_a   1.000
_cell.length_b   1.000
_cell.length_c   1.000
_cell.angle_alpha   90.00
_cell.angle_beta   90.00
_cell.angle_gamma   90.00
#
_symmetry.space_group_name_H-M   'P 1'
#
loop_
_entity.id
_entity.type
_entity.pdbx_description
1 polymer ?
#
loop_
_entity_poly.entity_id
_entity_poly.type
_entity_poly.pdbx_seq_one_letter_code
_entity_poly.pdbx_strand_id
1 'polypeptide(L)'
;METKRLVLRRWEDGDAADLYEYARDPDVGPIAGWPAHANVEESLRTIRGVLGVPETYAICSKGTGRVVGSISLKLKGSTDLTERDDECELGYWIGKPYWGQGLMPEAVREVLRHAFEDLGMRCVWAGYYDGNDRSRRVQEKCGFRCQWTTDEVDVPLMHEVRKGHVSRLTKDEWASDLEDGSVPA
;
A
#
# COMPACT_ATOMS: atom_id res chain seq x y z
N MET A 1 8.74 5.89 -10.43
CA MET A 1 9.78 5.71 -9.39
C MET A 1 10.46 4.36 -9.57
N GLU A 2 11.70 4.24 -9.11
CA GLU A 2 12.46 2.99 -9.24
C GLU A 2 13.21 2.68 -7.95
N THR A 3 13.31 1.40 -7.62
CA THR A 3 14.12 0.87 -6.54
C THR A 3 15.16 -0.11 -7.07
N LYS A 4 15.89 -0.78 -6.19
CA LYS A 4 16.86 -1.80 -6.61
C LYS A 4 16.21 -2.95 -7.42
N ARG A 5 15.02 -3.42 -7.00
CA ARG A 5 14.35 -4.60 -7.57
C ARG A 5 13.02 -4.30 -8.26
N LEU A 6 12.47 -3.08 -8.09
CA LEU A 6 11.11 -2.73 -8.51
C LEU A 6 11.09 -1.48 -9.38
N VAL A 7 10.07 -1.40 -10.24
CA VAL A 7 9.60 -0.18 -10.92
C VAL A 7 8.18 0.09 -10.44
N LEU A 8 7.92 1.31 -9.98
CA LEU A 8 6.60 1.80 -9.58
C LEU A 8 6.11 2.75 -10.68
N ARG A 9 5.14 2.31 -11.47
CA ARG A 9 4.60 3.07 -12.61
C ARG A 9 3.08 3.15 -12.54
N ARG A 10 2.49 3.98 -13.35
CA ARG A 10 1.03 4.02 -13.50
C ARG A 10 0.51 2.68 -14.00
N TRP A 11 -0.70 2.36 -13.58
CA TRP A 11 -1.43 1.20 -14.09
C TRP A 11 -1.81 1.40 -15.56
N GLU A 12 -1.81 0.32 -16.31
CA GLU A 12 -2.20 0.26 -17.72
C GLU A 12 -3.26 -0.85 -17.91
N ASP A 13 -4.12 -0.71 -18.90
CA ASP A 13 -5.14 -1.73 -19.22
C ASP A 13 -4.53 -3.13 -19.46
N GLY A 14 -3.32 -3.15 -20.04
CA GLY A 14 -2.57 -4.37 -20.29
C GLY A 14 -2.15 -5.15 -19.03
N ASP A 15 -2.21 -4.51 -17.87
CA ASP A 15 -1.84 -5.14 -16.59
C ASP A 15 -2.96 -6.03 -16.01
N ALA A 16 -4.14 -6.05 -16.63
CA ALA A 16 -5.32 -6.74 -16.08
C ALA A 16 -5.09 -8.23 -15.83
N ALA A 17 -4.32 -8.91 -16.68
CA ALA A 17 -4.01 -10.33 -16.50
C ALA A 17 -3.05 -10.55 -15.31
N ASP A 18 -2.04 -9.69 -15.14
CA ASP A 18 -1.12 -9.73 -14.00
C ASP A 18 -1.84 -9.39 -12.70
N LEU A 19 -2.71 -8.39 -12.70
CA LEU A 19 -3.56 -8.07 -11.54
C LEU A 19 -4.41 -9.28 -11.15
N TYR A 20 -5.12 -9.88 -12.10
CA TYR A 20 -5.97 -11.04 -11.86
C TYR A 20 -5.20 -12.22 -11.29
N GLU A 21 -3.99 -12.48 -11.77
CA GLU A 21 -3.15 -13.60 -11.31
C GLU A 21 -2.98 -13.62 -9.79
N TYR A 22 -2.84 -12.44 -9.17
CA TYR A 22 -2.65 -12.34 -7.71
C TYR A 22 -3.90 -11.90 -6.96
N ALA A 23 -4.77 -11.09 -7.58
CA ALA A 23 -6.00 -10.61 -6.94
C ALA A 23 -7.08 -11.69 -6.79
N ARG A 24 -7.01 -12.78 -7.54
CA ARG A 24 -7.88 -13.95 -7.38
C ARG A 24 -7.55 -14.83 -6.17
N ASP A 25 -6.34 -14.66 -5.59
CA ASP A 25 -5.92 -15.46 -4.43
C ASP A 25 -6.69 -14.99 -3.17
N PRO A 26 -7.44 -15.90 -2.50
CA PRO A 26 -8.25 -15.57 -1.33
C PRO A 26 -7.43 -15.11 -0.12
N ASP A 27 -6.12 -15.33 -0.11
CA ASP A 27 -5.25 -14.86 0.96
C ASP A 27 -4.73 -13.43 0.73
N VAL A 28 -4.95 -12.84 -0.47
CA VAL A 28 -4.42 -11.52 -0.83
C VAL A 28 -5.46 -10.42 -0.59
N GLY A 29 -6.57 -10.46 -1.30
CA GLY A 29 -7.61 -9.43 -1.23
C GLY A 29 -8.35 -9.38 0.10
N PRO A 30 -8.93 -10.49 0.55
CA PRO A 30 -9.79 -10.51 1.73
C PRO A 30 -9.12 -10.01 3.01
N ILE A 31 -7.85 -10.31 3.23
CA ILE A 31 -7.11 -9.80 4.39
C ILE A 31 -6.88 -8.27 4.32
N ALA A 32 -6.91 -7.70 3.11
CA ALA A 32 -6.77 -6.28 2.85
C ALA A 32 -8.11 -5.53 2.70
N GLY A 33 -9.25 -6.24 2.85
CA GLY A 33 -10.59 -5.64 2.88
C GLY A 33 -11.32 -5.59 1.54
N TRP A 34 -10.89 -6.37 0.53
CA TRP A 34 -11.56 -6.46 -0.77
C TRP A 34 -11.68 -7.92 -1.25
N PRO A 35 -12.75 -8.27 -1.99
CA PRO A 35 -13.00 -9.64 -2.42
C PRO A 35 -11.99 -10.09 -3.49
N ALA A 36 -11.70 -11.39 -3.53
CA ALA A 36 -10.91 -11.96 -4.61
C ALA A 36 -11.59 -11.70 -5.96
N HIS A 37 -10.80 -11.30 -6.97
CA HIS A 37 -11.33 -11.04 -8.31
C HIS A 37 -11.81 -12.32 -8.99
N ALA A 38 -12.97 -12.25 -9.63
CA ALA A 38 -13.58 -13.40 -10.29
C ALA A 38 -12.99 -13.69 -11.69
N ASN A 39 -12.51 -12.66 -12.39
CA ASN A 39 -11.97 -12.76 -13.76
C ASN A 39 -11.11 -11.54 -14.14
N VAL A 40 -10.49 -11.62 -15.33
CA VAL A 40 -9.62 -10.56 -15.87
C VAL A 40 -10.41 -9.27 -16.17
N GLU A 41 -11.66 -9.38 -16.58
CA GLU A 41 -12.53 -8.24 -16.88
C GLU A 41 -12.85 -7.43 -15.62
N GLU A 42 -12.99 -8.08 -14.48
CA GLU A 42 -13.13 -7.40 -13.18
C GLU A 42 -11.84 -6.68 -12.83
N SER A 43 -10.69 -7.32 -13.01
CA SER A 43 -9.38 -6.69 -12.81
C SER A 43 -9.21 -5.45 -13.71
N LEU A 44 -9.63 -5.51 -14.96
CA LEU A 44 -9.59 -4.37 -15.87
C LEU A 44 -10.49 -3.22 -15.39
N ARG A 45 -11.70 -3.53 -14.90
CA ARG A 45 -12.59 -2.50 -14.30
C ARG A 45 -11.97 -1.88 -13.06
N THR A 46 -11.31 -2.68 -12.23
CA THR A 46 -10.59 -2.20 -11.03
C THR A 46 -9.43 -1.28 -11.42
N ILE A 47 -8.66 -1.62 -12.46
CA ILE A 47 -7.61 -0.73 -12.96
C ILE A 47 -8.18 0.62 -13.36
N ARG A 48 -9.24 0.63 -14.17
CA ARG A 48 -9.84 1.86 -14.71
C ARG A 48 -10.57 2.71 -13.64
N GLY A 49 -11.20 2.07 -12.67
CA GLY A 49 -12.06 2.73 -11.67
C GLY A 49 -11.37 3.06 -10.36
N VAL A 50 -10.42 2.21 -9.91
CA VAL A 50 -9.84 2.31 -8.57
C VAL A 50 -8.32 2.56 -8.62
N LEU A 51 -7.61 1.84 -9.48
CA LEU A 51 -6.14 1.90 -9.53
C LEU A 51 -5.61 2.96 -10.52
N GLY A 52 -6.45 3.46 -11.42
CA GLY A 52 -6.10 4.50 -12.41
C GLY A 52 -6.06 5.93 -11.86
N VAL A 53 -6.27 6.10 -10.56
CA VAL A 53 -6.25 7.43 -9.91
C VAL A 53 -4.82 7.94 -9.65
N PRO A 54 -4.64 9.26 -9.43
CA PRO A 54 -3.35 9.83 -9.04
C PRO A 54 -2.75 9.12 -7.83
N GLU A 55 -1.42 9.11 -7.75
CA GLU A 55 -0.63 8.55 -6.65
C GLU A 55 -0.92 7.04 -6.38
N THR A 56 -1.39 6.32 -7.40
CA THR A 56 -1.57 4.86 -7.36
C THR A 56 -0.70 4.19 -8.41
N TYR A 57 0.13 3.26 -7.97
CA TYR A 57 1.19 2.67 -8.78
C TYR A 57 1.10 1.14 -8.80
N ALA A 58 1.29 0.58 -9.99
CA ALA A 58 1.62 -0.83 -10.17
C ALA A 58 3.06 -1.08 -9.71
N ILE A 59 3.27 -2.10 -8.91
CA ILE A 59 4.60 -2.57 -8.51
C ILE A 59 5.05 -3.61 -9.53
N CYS A 60 6.03 -3.27 -10.35
CA CYS A 60 6.60 -4.17 -11.36
C CYS A 60 7.92 -4.74 -10.88
N SER A 61 8.09 -6.05 -10.96
CA SER A 61 9.36 -6.72 -10.66
C SER A 61 10.34 -6.53 -11.81
N LYS A 62 11.52 -5.97 -11.57
CA LYS A 62 12.59 -5.85 -12.58
C LYS A 62 13.08 -7.21 -13.09
N GLY A 63 12.99 -8.26 -12.26
CA GLY A 63 13.42 -9.61 -12.65
C GLY A 63 12.50 -10.30 -13.65
N THR A 64 11.19 -9.97 -13.64
CA THR A 64 10.20 -10.62 -14.52
C THR A 64 9.53 -9.65 -15.50
N GLY A 65 9.64 -8.34 -15.27
CA GLY A 65 8.90 -7.30 -16.00
C GLY A 65 7.40 -7.25 -15.70
N ARG A 66 6.88 -8.15 -14.84
CA ARG A 66 5.45 -8.28 -14.56
C ARG A 66 5.03 -7.45 -13.36
N VAL A 67 3.76 -7.05 -13.36
CA VAL A 67 3.13 -6.42 -12.18
C VAL A 67 2.92 -7.49 -11.11
N VAL A 68 3.34 -7.18 -9.89
CA VAL A 68 3.31 -8.12 -8.75
C VAL A 68 2.52 -7.59 -7.55
N GLY A 69 2.06 -6.34 -7.60
CA GLY A 69 1.32 -5.70 -6.51
C GLY A 69 0.93 -4.26 -6.84
N SER A 70 0.41 -3.57 -5.84
CA SER A 70 0.01 -2.17 -5.90
C SER A 70 0.46 -1.41 -4.66
N ILE A 71 0.74 -0.12 -4.82
CA ILE A 71 1.00 0.81 -3.74
C ILE A 71 0.39 2.16 -4.07
N SER A 72 -0.18 2.85 -3.09
CA SER A 72 -0.85 4.14 -3.30
C SER A 72 -0.66 5.08 -2.12
N LEU A 73 -0.69 6.38 -2.42
CA LEU A 73 -0.89 7.45 -1.45
C LEU A 73 -2.30 8.04 -1.69
N LYS A 74 -3.21 7.79 -0.77
CA LYS A 74 -4.55 8.36 -0.80
C LYS A 74 -4.49 9.75 -0.19
N LEU A 75 -4.71 10.76 -1.03
CA LEU A 75 -4.73 12.16 -0.64
C LEU A 75 -6.09 12.52 -0.02
N LYS A 76 -6.20 13.74 0.53
CA LYS A 76 -7.45 14.29 1.07
C LYS A 76 -8.65 14.02 0.16
N GLY A 77 -9.75 13.61 0.74
CA GLY A 77 -10.98 13.22 0.02
C GLY A 77 -10.96 11.79 -0.55
N SER A 78 -9.84 11.07 -0.39
CA SER A 78 -9.71 9.65 -0.79
C SER A 78 -9.33 8.74 0.39
N THR A 79 -9.28 9.28 1.59
CA THR A 79 -8.96 8.59 2.84
C THR A 79 -9.87 9.06 3.97
N ASP A 80 -10.14 8.16 4.91
CA ASP A 80 -10.90 8.45 6.14
C ASP A 80 -9.98 8.67 7.35
N LEU A 81 -8.65 8.58 7.17
CA LEU A 81 -7.69 8.71 8.26
C LEU A 81 -7.25 10.15 8.53
N THR A 82 -7.44 11.06 7.57
CA THR A 82 -7.09 12.47 7.71
C THR A 82 -7.90 13.37 6.77
N GLU A 83 -8.21 14.58 7.27
CA GLU A 83 -8.86 15.66 6.50
C GLU A 83 -7.87 16.75 6.09
N ARG A 84 -6.58 16.53 6.32
CA ARG A 84 -5.53 17.53 6.06
C ARG A 84 -4.98 17.41 4.65
N ASP A 85 -4.62 18.55 4.04
CA ASP A 85 -4.02 18.61 2.70
C ASP A 85 -2.53 18.24 2.68
N ASP A 86 -1.88 18.30 3.86
CA ASP A 86 -0.47 18.01 4.05
C ASP A 86 -0.22 16.60 4.65
N GLU A 87 -1.22 15.72 4.57
CA GLU A 87 -1.16 14.35 5.02
C GLU A 87 -1.78 13.40 3.97
N CYS A 88 -1.39 12.13 3.99
CA CYS A 88 -1.94 11.11 3.13
C CYS A 88 -2.00 9.74 3.81
N GLU A 89 -2.74 8.79 3.23
CA GLU A 89 -2.78 7.41 3.66
C GLU A 89 -2.05 6.52 2.66
N LEU A 90 -1.17 5.67 3.17
CA LEU A 90 -0.46 4.63 2.43
C LEU A 90 -1.32 3.36 2.35
N GLY A 91 -1.62 2.91 1.14
CA GLY A 91 -2.25 1.61 0.87
C GLY A 91 -1.36 0.73 0.01
N TYR A 92 -1.34 -0.58 0.25
CA TYR A 92 -0.55 -1.51 -0.56
C TYR A 92 -1.03 -2.96 -0.45
N TRP A 93 -0.69 -3.73 -1.47
CA TRP A 93 -0.74 -5.20 -1.45
C TRP A 93 0.30 -5.77 -2.42
N ILE A 94 0.69 -7.02 -2.23
CA ILE A 94 1.61 -7.75 -3.13
C ILE A 94 1.18 -9.21 -3.22
N GLY A 95 1.36 -9.81 -4.39
CA GLY A 95 1.04 -11.21 -4.65
C GLY A 95 1.73 -12.17 -3.69
N LYS A 96 1.03 -13.22 -3.30
CA LYS A 96 1.48 -14.24 -2.33
C LYS A 96 2.88 -14.83 -2.62
N PRO A 97 3.27 -15.12 -3.89
CA PRO A 97 4.63 -15.62 -4.17
C PRO A 97 5.77 -14.67 -3.79
N TYR A 98 5.46 -13.38 -3.57
CA TYR A 98 6.44 -12.32 -3.26
C TYR A 98 6.49 -11.96 -1.77
N TRP A 99 5.69 -12.63 -0.92
CA TRP A 99 5.70 -12.42 0.51
C TRP A 99 7.03 -12.83 1.15
N GLY A 100 7.41 -12.15 2.22
CA GLY A 100 8.62 -12.45 2.98
C GLY A 100 9.96 -12.07 2.31
N GLN A 101 9.94 -11.54 1.09
CA GLN A 101 11.15 -11.22 0.32
C GLN A 101 11.65 -9.77 0.51
N GLY A 102 10.98 -8.98 1.35
CA GLY A 102 11.36 -7.59 1.60
C GLY A 102 11.03 -6.62 0.47
N LEU A 103 10.26 -7.04 -0.55
CA LEU A 103 9.89 -6.20 -1.70
C LEU A 103 8.93 -5.08 -1.29
N MET A 104 7.94 -5.38 -0.44
CA MET A 104 6.98 -4.35 -0.01
C MET A 104 7.64 -3.26 0.85
N PRO A 105 8.48 -3.56 1.86
CA PRO A 105 9.25 -2.52 2.53
C PRO A 105 10.12 -1.67 1.60
N GLU A 106 10.70 -2.26 0.56
CA GLU A 106 11.47 -1.54 -0.47
C GLU A 106 10.60 -0.55 -1.25
N ALA A 107 9.40 -0.98 -1.70
CA ALA A 107 8.44 -0.11 -2.38
C ALA A 107 7.93 1.01 -1.46
N VAL A 108 7.61 0.68 -0.20
CA VAL A 108 7.10 1.64 0.79
C VAL A 108 8.13 2.75 1.05
N ARG A 109 9.42 2.42 1.21
CA ARG A 109 10.46 3.45 1.43
C ARG A 109 10.55 4.44 0.28
N GLU A 110 10.51 3.98 -0.96
CA GLU A 110 10.54 4.87 -2.12
C GLU A 110 9.27 5.76 -2.18
N VAL A 111 8.10 5.21 -1.86
CA VAL A 111 6.86 5.99 -1.82
C VAL A 111 6.84 6.97 -0.64
N LEU A 112 7.45 6.63 0.50
CA LEU A 112 7.65 7.57 1.62
C LEU A 112 8.57 8.72 1.24
N ARG A 113 9.71 8.43 0.55
CA ARG A 113 10.56 9.47 0.00
C ARG A 113 9.76 10.41 -0.91
N HIS A 114 8.99 9.85 -1.84
CA HIS A 114 8.12 10.62 -2.73
C HIS A 114 7.10 11.46 -1.96
N ALA A 115 6.44 10.90 -0.96
CA ALA A 115 5.48 11.62 -0.14
C ALA A 115 6.11 12.82 0.59
N PHE A 116 7.26 12.62 1.25
CA PHE A 116 7.88 13.64 2.09
C PHE A 116 8.73 14.67 1.32
N GLU A 117 9.40 14.24 0.24
CA GLU A 117 10.30 15.11 -0.53
C GLU A 117 9.60 15.75 -1.73
N ASP A 118 8.88 14.95 -2.53
CA ASP A 118 8.33 15.43 -3.80
C ASP A 118 6.93 16.06 -3.60
N LEU A 119 6.06 15.43 -2.78
CA LEU A 119 4.71 15.93 -2.51
C LEU A 119 4.63 16.88 -1.30
N GLY A 120 5.68 16.95 -0.48
CA GLY A 120 5.74 17.83 0.68
C GLY A 120 4.82 17.44 1.84
N MET A 121 4.40 16.17 1.92
CA MET A 121 3.56 15.67 3.01
C MET A 121 4.29 15.81 4.35
N ARG A 122 3.55 16.08 5.42
CA ARG A 122 4.06 16.14 6.79
C ARG A 122 3.84 14.86 7.57
N CYS A 123 2.84 14.08 7.17
CA CYS A 123 2.50 12.82 7.82
C CYS A 123 1.95 11.83 6.81
N VAL A 124 2.35 10.56 6.95
CA VAL A 124 1.77 9.43 6.22
C VAL A 124 1.12 8.50 7.23
N TRP A 125 -0.17 8.23 7.02
CA TRP A 125 -0.96 7.28 7.79
C TRP A 125 -0.97 5.93 7.09
N ALA A 126 -1.16 4.86 7.86
CA ALA A 126 -1.37 3.52 7.31
C ALA A 126 -2.26 2.70 8.25
N GLY A 127 -3.19 1.95 7.68
CA GLY A 127 -4.06 1.03 8.42
C GLY A 127 -3.80 -0.43 8.07
N TYR A 128 -4.15 -1.32 9.00
CA TYR A 128 -4.27 -2.76 8.73
C TYR A 128 -5.33 -3.38 9.64
N TYR A 129 -5.98 -4.44 9.15
CA TYR A 129 -6.95 -5.20 9.95
C TYR A 129 -6.24 -6.21 10.85
N ASP A 130 -6.85 -6.50 11.99
CA ASP A 130 -6.35 -7.50 12.93
C ASP A 130 -6.13 -8.84 12.22
N GLY A 131 -5.05 -9.54 12.58
CA GLY A 131 -4.60 -10.75 11.89
C GLY A 131 -3.74 -10.52 10.64
N ASN A 132 -3.64 -9.28 10.12
CA ASN A 132 -2.72 -8.95 9.02
C ASN A 132 -1.31 -8.61 9.52
N ASP A 133 -0.66 -9.58 10.16
CA ASP A 133 0.71 -9.42 10.70
C ASP A 133 1.74 -9.06 9.62
N ARG A 134 1.48 -9.39 8.35
CA ARG A 134 2.39 -9.03 7.25
C ARG A 134 2.39 -7.53 7.04
N SER A 135 1.20 -6.90 7.00
CA SER A 135 1.09 -5.44 6.89
C SER A 135 1.71 -4.74 8.10
N ARG A 136 1.41 -5.22 9.31
CA ARG A 136 2.02 -4.71 10.55
C ARG A 136 3.55 -4.68 10.46
N ARG A 137 4.16 -5.82 10.08
CA ARG A 137 5.64 -5.93 9.95
C ARG A 137 6.24 -5.03 8.86
N VAL A 138 5.51 -4.78 7.77
CA VAL A 138 5.94 -3.83 6.75
C VAL A 138 5.97 -2.42 7.33
N GLN A 139 4.91 -2.01 8.02
CA GLN A 139 4.80 -0.70 8.66
C GLN A 139 5.91 -0.50 9.71
N GLU A 140 6.10 -1.46 10.62
CA GLU A 140 7.16 -1.43 11.62
C GLU A 140 8.56 -1.28 10.99
N LYS A 141 8.86 -2.04 9.92
CA LYS A 141 10.15 -1.97 9.19
C LYS A 141 10.36 -0.66 8.43
N CYS A 142 9.32 0.12 8.22
CA CYS A 142 9.38 1.42 7.55
C CYS A 142 9.21 2.59 8.53
N GLY A 143 9.30 2.35 9.85
CA GLY A 143 9.29 3.39 10.87
C GLY A 143 7.91 3.83 11.34
N PHE A 144 6.82 3.23 10.84
CA PHE A 144 5.48 3.57 11.30
C PHE A 144 5.26 3.20 12.77
N ARG A 145 4.59 4.08 13.51
CA ARG A 145 4.29 3.93 14.93
C ARG A 145 2.79 3.86 15.14
N CYS A 146 2.34 2.80 15.83
CA CYS A 146 0.92 2.61 16.15
C CYS A 146 0.38 3.78 16.95
N GLN A 147 -0.78 4.30 16.56
CA GLN A 147 -1.46 5.42 17.20
C GLN A 147 -2.68 4.96 17.99
N TRP A 148 -3.55 4.17 17.35
CA TRP A 148 -4.73 3.60 18.00
C TRP A 148 -5.17 2.30 17.35
N THR A 149 -6.03 1.62 18.07
CA THR A 149 -6.75 0.43 17.62
C THR A 149 -8.23 0.68 17.83
N THR A 150 -9.07 0.22 16.90
CA THR A 150 -10.53 0.27 17.04
C THR A 150 -11.13 -1.09 16.68
N ASP A 151 -12.17 -1.50 17.38
CA ASP A 151 -12.86 -2.76 17.14
C ASP A 151 -13.94 -2.65 16.04
N GLU A 152 -14.21 -1.44 15.55
CA GLU A 152 -15.32 -1.13 14.64
C GLU A 152 -14.81 -0.36 13.41
N VAL A 153 -14.13 -1.06 12.49
CA VAL A 153 -13.82 -0.55 11.15
C VAL A 153 -14.76 -1.19 10.14
N ASP A 154 -15.56 -0.36 9.49
CA ASP A 154 -16.43 -0.82 8.41
C ASP A 154 -15.60 -1.26 7.21
N VAL A 155 -15.90 -2.43 6.64
CA VAL A 155 -15.27 -2.99 5.45
C VAL A 155 -16.34 -3.23 4.39
N PRO A 156 -16.79 -2.17 3.70
CA PRO A 156 -18.01 -2.21 2.88
C PRO A 156 -17.96 -3.27 1.77
N LEU A 157 -16.80 -3.44 1.13
CA LEU A 157 -16.63 -4.42 0.05
C LEU A 157 -16.74 -5.88 0.51
N MET A 158 -16.54 -6.12 1.81
CA MET A 158 -16.62 -7.45 2.43
C MET A 158 -17.91 -7.64 3.23
N HIS A 159 -18.72 -6.57 3.39
CA HIS A 159 -19.92 -6.57 4.24
C HIS A 159 -19.62 -7.00 5.69
N GLU A 160 -18.51 -6.54 6.23
CA GLU A 160 -18.01 -6.91 7.54
C GLU A 160 -17.60 -5.68 8.35
N VAL A 161 -17.58 -5.83 9.68
CA VAL A 161 -16.91 -4.91 10.60
C VAL A 161 -15.71 -5.65 11.19
N ARG A 162 -14.55 -5.01 11.20
CA ARG A 162 -13.30 -5.60 11.67
C ARG A 162 -12.62 -4.71 12.69
N LYS A 163 -11.80 -5.34 13.51
CA LYS A 163 -10.81 -4.64 14.30
C LYS A 163 -9.70 -4.12 13.39
N GLY A 164 -9.35 -2.84 13.57
CA GLY A 164 -8.33 -2.18 12.79
C GLY A 164 -7.28 -1.52 13.66
N HIS A 165 -6.10 -1.38 13.11
CA HIS A 165 -4.96 -0.71 13.70
C HIS A 165 -4.51 0.40 12.80
N VAL A 166 -4.27 1.59 13.36
CA VAL A 166 -3.81 2.76 12.61
C VAL A 166 -2.45 3.17 13.14
N SER A 167 -1.53 3.35 12.22
CA SER A 167 -0.17 3.79 12.45
C SER A 167 0.12 5.05 11.65
N ARG A 168 1.12 5.81 12.05
CA ARG A 168 1.60 6.96 11.29
C ARG A 168 3.12 7.06 11.30
N LEU A 169 3.63 7.83 10.35
CA LEU A 169 5.01 8.27 10.29
C LEU A 169 5.01 9.76 9.89
N THR A 170 5.64 10.61 10.68
CA THR A 170 5.82 12.02 10.35
C THR A 170 7.12 12.23 9.57
N LYS A 171 7.21 13.35 8.84
CA LYS A 171 8.42 13.73 8.10
C LYS A 171 9.64 13.84 9.00
N ASP A 172 9.48 14.40 10.20
CA ASP A 172 10.57 14.59 11.15
C ASP A 172 11.06 13.24 11.71
N GLU A 173 10.14 12.32 12.03
CA GLU A 173 10.47 10.94 12.44
C GLU A 173 11.20 10.19 11.34
N TRP A 174 10.71 10.28 10.09
CA TRP A 174 11.33 9.67 8.93
C TRP A 174 12.76 10.17 8.69
N ALA A 175 12.98 11.49 8.77
CA ALA A 175 14.31 12.08 8.62
C ALA A 175 15.26 11.62 9.72
N SER A 176 14.80 11.56 10.97
CA SER A 176 15.59 11.06 12.11
C SER A 176 15.95 9.58 11.96
N ASP A 177 14.97 8.75 11.55
CA ASP A 177 15.18 7.29 11.37
C ASP A 177 16.19 6.98 10.22
N LEU A 178 16.32 7.89 9.23
CA LEU A 178 17.35 7.80 8.19
C LEU A 178 18.74 8.18 8.71
N GLU A 179 18.83 9.24 9.54
CA GLU A 179 20.12 9.73 10.08
C GLU A 179 20.74 8.71 11.05
N ASP A 180 19.96 8.07 11.88
CA ASP A 180 20.44 7.11 12.87
C ASP A 180 20.52 5.66 12.34
N GLY A 181 20.08 5.43 11.09
CA GLY A 181 20.14 4.13 10.44
C GLY A 181 19.12 3.10 10.97
N SER A 182 18.12 3.53 11.72
CA SER A 182 17.06 2.66 12.26
C SER A 182 16.18 2.09 11.13
N VAL A 183 16.05 2.83 10.03
CA VAL A 183 15.40 2.38 8.80
C VAL A 183 16.43 2.50 7.66
N PRO A 184 16.75 1.41 6.94
CA PRO A 184 17.65 1.48 5.79
C PRO A 184 17.08 2.39 4.70
N ALA A 185 17.94 3.20 4.09
CA ALA A 185 17.59 4.07 2.98
C ALA A 185 17.04 3.31 1.77
#